data_63fa93702aefe78748664fd3c1035a39
#
_entry.id   63fa93702aefe78748664fd3c1035a39
#
_cell.length_a   1.000
_cell.length_b   1.000
_cell.length_c   1.000
_cell.angle_alpha   90.00
_cell.angle_beta   90.00
_cell.angle_gamma   90.00
#
_symmetry.space_group_name_H-M   'P 1'
#
loop_
_entity.id
_entity.type
_entity.pdbx_description
1 polymer ?
#
loop_
_entity_poly.entity_id
_entity_poly.type
_entity_poly.pdbx_seq_one_letter_code
_entity_poly.pdbx_strand_id
1 'polypeptide(L)'
;SVTACRERGLSYESPLKVIVRLVCYDTTVDTEEVENRNVASIKEQEVYLGNLPLMAETGSFVYNGTERVIVSQLHRSPGIIFEHDEGKKHSSGKLLYSARIIPHRGSWLDFEFDHKNILFARIDRKRKLHATVILKALGLLNTDILKEFYKVDEIILDKKGNFKRKL
;
A
#
# COMPACT_ATOMS: atom_id res chain seq x y z
N SER A 1 -27.92 -24.63 -16.23
CA SER A 1 -28.21 -24.86 -14.80
C SER A 1 -26.99 -25.48 -14.09
N VAL A 2 -26.95 -25.38 -12.80
CA VAL A 2 -25.88 -25.95 -11.94
C VAL A 2 -25.75 -27.46 -12.16
N THR A 3 -26.89 -28.17 -12.20
CA THR A 3 -26.95 -29.64 -12.43
C THR A 3 -26.33 -30.02 -13.77
N ALA A 4 -26.68 -29.31 -14.83
CA ALA A 4 -26.12 -29.58 -16.16
C ALA A 4 -24.61 -29.33 -16.23
N CYS A 5 -24.10 -28.35 -15.50
CA CYS A 5 -22.65 -28.11 -15.42
C CYS A 5 -21.93 -29.24 -14.69
N ARG A 6 -22.50 -29.77 -13.62
CA ARG A 6 -21.97 -30.92 -12.88
C ARG A 6 -21.89 -32.17 -13.74
N GLU A 7 -22.98 -32.50 -14.41
CA GLU A 7 -23.07 -33.69 -15.26
C GLU A 7 -22.16 -33.66 -16.49
N ARG A 8 -21.97 -32.45 -17.06
CA ARG A 8 -21.18 -32.26 -18.28
C ARG A 8 -19.71 -31.90 -17.99
N GLY A 9 -19.31 -31.81 -16.73
CA GLY A 9 -17.94 -31.42 -16.37
C GLY A 9 -17.61 -29.94 -16.69
N LEU A 10 -18.60 -29.08 -16.73
CA LEU A 10 -18.44 -27.64 -17.04
C LEU A 10 -18.39 -26.79 -15.78
N SER A 11 -17.85 -25.57 -15.92
CA SER A 11 -17.90 -24.57 -14.88
C SER A 11 -19.20 -23.76 -14.97
N TYR A 12 -19.80 -23.47 -13.81
CA TYR A 12 -20.96 -22.60 -13.71
C TYR A 12 -20.48 -21.15 -13.57
N GLU A 13 -20.42 -20.45 -14.70
CA GLU A 13 -19.81 -19.11 -14.79
C GLU A 13 -20.54 -18.22 -15.81
N SER A 14 -20.31 -16.92 -15.73
CA SER A 14 -20.84 -15.93 -16.67
C SER A 14 -19.70 -15.07 -17.21
N PRO A 15 -19.71 -14.69 -18.49
CA PRO A 15 -18.70 -13.82 -19.06
C PRO A 15 -18.80 -12.41 -18.46
N LEU A 16 -17.68 -11.90 -18.00
CA LEU A 16 -17.54 -10.53 -17.55
C LEU A 16 -17.02 -9.67 -18.71
N LYS A 17 -17.82 -8.72 -19.11
CA LYS A 17 -17.48 -7.75 -20.14
C LYS A 17 -17.59 -6.34 -19.58
N VAL A 18 -16.68 -5.46 -19.96
CA VAL A 18 -16.66 -4.07 -19.55
C VAL A 18 -16.57 -3.17 -20.77
N ILE A 19 -17.21 -2.02 -20.71
CA ILE A 19 -17.04 -0.96 -21.71
C ILE A 19 -15.86 -0.09 -21.25
N VAL A 20 -14.78 -0.13 -22.00
CA VAL A 20 -13.60 0.68 -21.77
C VAL A 20 -13.67 1.92 -22.63
N ARG A 21 -13.51 3.08 -21.99
CA ARG A 21 -13.46 4.38 -22.65
C ARG A 21 -12.01 4.91 -22.62
N LEU A 22 -11.42 5.09 -23.78
CA LEU A 22 -10.13 5.75 -23.97
C LEU A 22 -10.37 7.21 -24.35
N VAL A 23 -9.96 8.11 -23.48
CA VAL A 23 -9.99 9.55 -23.74
C VAL A 23 -8.59 9.98 -24.15
N CYS A 24 -8.45 10.42 -25.40
CA CYS A 24 -7.19 10.98 -25.91
C CYS A 24 -7.24 12.50 -25.75
N TYR A 25 -6.24 13.06 -25.11
CA TYR A 25 -6.09 14.49 -24.93
C TYR A 25 -5.14 15.07 -25.98
N ASP A 26 -5.39 16.31 -26.38
CA ASP A 26 -4.48 17.02 -27.24
C ASP A 26 -3.24 17.45 -26.46
N THR A 27 -2.05 17.06 -26.92
CA THR A 27 -0.76 17.36 -26.30
C THR A 27 -0.13 18.66 -26.76
N THR A 28 -0.80 19.40 -27.64
CA THR A 28 -0.27 20.68 -28.21
C THR A 28 -0.31 21.82 -27.18
N VAL A 29 -1.02 21.65 -26.05
CA VAL A 29 -1.12 22.66 -25.00
C VAL A 29 -0.50 22.08 -23.73
N ASP A 30 0.65 22.61 -23.31
CA ASP A 30 1.31 22.31 -22.02
C ASP A 30 0.50 22.89 -20.86
N THR A 31 -0.61 22.26 -20.52
CA THR A 31 -1.32 22.53 -19.26
C THR A 31 -1.01 21.41 -18.27
N GLU A 32 -0.35 21.73 -17.17
CA GLU A 32 -0.02 20.79 -16.09
C GLU A 32 -1.27 20.22 -15.40
N GLU A 33 -2.41 20.91 -15.50
CA GLU A 33 -3.68 20.51 -14.91
C GLU A 33 -4.45 19.58 -15.86
N VAL A 34 -4.65 18.35 -15.43
CA VAL A 34 -5.37 17.29 -16.19
C VAL A 34 -6.81 17.72 -16.53
N GLU A 35 -7.45 18.53 -15.68
CA GLU A 35 -8.84 18.95 -15.81
C GLU A 35 -9.07 19.95 -16.97
N ASN A 36 -8.03 20.64 -17.41
CA ASN A 36 -8.12 21.68 -18.46
C ASN A 36 -7.62 21.21 -19.84
N ARG A 37 -7.37 19.92 -20.03
CA ARG A 37 -6.89 19.38 -21.30
C ARG A 37 -8.03 19.21 -22.30
N ASN A 38 -7.85 19.70 -23.52
CA ASN A 38 -8.81 19.50 -24.60
C ASN A 38 -8.84 18.02 -25.02
N VAL A 39 -10.04 17.47 -25.13
CA VAL A 39 -10.25 16.09 -25.58
C VAL A 39 -10.15 16.04 -27.11
N ALA A 40 -9.16 15.35 -27.63
CA ALA A 40 -8.96 15.14 -29.06
C ALA A 40 -9.89 14.07 -29.64
N SER A 41 -10.06 12.96 -28.91
CA SER A 41 -10.97 11.88 -29.32
C SER A 41 -11.38 11.00 -28.15
N ILE A 42 -12.55 10.38 -28.27
CA ILE A 42 -13.04 9.38 -27.34
C ILE A 42 -13.32 8.11 -28.12
N LYS A 43 -12.76 6.98 -27.68
CA LYS A 43 -13.01 5.66 -28.25
C LYS A 43 -13.58 4.77 -27.18
N GLU A 44 -14.68 4.09 -27.48
CA GLU A 44 -15.31 3.12 -26.57
C GLU A 44 -15.33 1.74 -27.22
N GLN A 45 -15.02 0.74 -26.41
CA GLN A 45 -15.05 -0.65 -26.86
C GLN A 45 -15.45 -1.58 -25.70
N GLU A 46 -16.31 -2.54 -26.00
CA GLU A 46 -16.59 -3.65 -25.08
C GLU A 46 -15.41 -4.63 -25.10
N VAL A 47 -14.85 -4.90 -23.92
CA VAL A 47 -13.71 -5.81 -23.74
C VAL A 47 -14.13 -6.95 -22.81
N TYR A 48 -13.89 -8.17 -23.28
CA TYR A 48 -14.05 -9.36 -22.45
C TYR A 48 -12.87 -9.49 -21.48
N LEU A 49 -13.16 -9.55 -20.17
CA LEU A 49 -12.15 -9.67 -19.12
C LEU A 49 -11.93 -11.11 -18.65
N GLY A 50 -12.88 -11.99 -18.89
CA GLY A 50 -12.84 -13.36 -18.40
C GLY A 50 -14.20 -13.84 -17.95
N ASN A 51 -14.24 -15.02 -17.34
CA ASN A 51 -15.45 -15.58 -16.77
C ASN A 51 -15.47 -15.38 -15.26
N LEU A 52 -16.62 -15.00 -14.74
CA LEU A 52 -16.87 -14.86 -13.31
C LEU A 52 -17.63 -16.10 -12.82
N PRO A 53 -17.08 -16.89 -11.89
CA PRO A 53 -17.80 -18.01 -11.28
C PRO A 53 -19.06 -17.51 -10.58
N LEU A 54 -20.18 -18.19 -10.83
CA LEU A 54 -21.45 -17.90 -10.20
C LEU A 54 -21.68 -18.80 -8.99
N MET A 55 -22.17 -18.23 -7.91
CA MET A 55 -22.53 -18.96 -6.70
C MET A 55 -23.85 -19.69 -6.91
N ALA A 56 -23.90 -20.96 -6.56
CA ALA A 56 -25.12 -21.73 -6.49
C ALA A 56 -25.94 -21.36 -5.23
N GLU A 57 -27.22 -21.73 -5.19
CA GLU A 57 -28.10 -21.48 -4.04
C GLU A 57 -27.60 -22.11 -2.74
N THR A 58 -26.81 -23.17 -2.84
CA THR A 58 -26.14 -23.85 -1.71
C THR A 58 -24.92 -23.09 -1.16
N GLY A 59 -24.54 -21.96 -1.75
CA GLY A 59 -23.32 -21.23 -1.36
C GLY A 59 -22.02 -21.83 -1.93
N SER A 60 -22.15 -22.78 -2.86
CA SER A 60 -21.01 -23.46 -3.51
C SER A 60 -20.79 -22.92 -4.92
N PHE A 61 -19.64 -23.28 -5.50
CA PHE A 61 -19.26 -22.99 -6.88
C PHE A 61 -19.02 -24.31 -7.63
N VAL A 62 -19.42 -24.38 -8.89
CA VAL A 62 -19.13 -25.54 -9.73
C VAL A 62 -18.00 -25.17 -10.70
N TYR A 63 -16.89 -25.86 -10.58
CA TYR A 63 -15.72 -25.70 -11.42
C TYR A 63 -15.32 -27.05 -12.04
N ASN A 64 -15.32 -27.12 -13.38
CA ASN A 64 -15.04 -28.36 -14.12
C ASN A 64 -15.89 -29.55 -13.61
N GLY A 65 -17.17 -29.33 -13.35
CA GLY A 65 -18.10 -30.33 -12.85
C GLY A 65 -17.97 -30.68 -11.36
N THR A 66 -16.95 -30.16 -10.69
CA THR A 66 -16.72 -30.38 -9.25
C THR A 66 -17.29 -29.24 -8.44
N GLU A 67 -18.10 -29.55 -7.43
CA GLU A 67 -18.63 -28.57 -6.50
C GLU A 67 -17.59 -28.22 -5.45
N ARG A 68 -17.35 -26.91 -5.26
CA ARG A 68 -16.33 -26.36 -4.35
C ARG A 68 -16.90 -25.24 -3.51
N VAL A 69 -16.36 -25.05 -2.33
CA VAL A 69 -16.71 -23.94 -1.43
C VAL A 69 -15.46 -23.13 -1.09
N ILE A 70 -15.66 -21.84 -0.85
CA ILE A 70 -14.60 -20.98 -0.36
C ILE A 70 -14.52 -21.13 1.15
N VAL A 71 -13.37 -21.57 1.65
CA VAL A 71 -13.12 -21.71 3.08
C VAL A 71 -12.52 -20.42 3.61
N SER A 72 -13.08 -19.92 4.71
CA SER A 72 -12.53 -18.74 5.41
C SER A 72 -11.15 -19.05 5.96
N GLN A 73 -10.20 -18.13 5.74
CA GLN A 73 -8.85 -18.25 6.24
C GLN A 73 -8.63 -17.21 7.35
N LEU A 74 -8.14 -17.68 8.50
CA LEU A 74 -7.76 -16.79 9.59
C LEU A 74 -6.45 -16.08 9.25
N HIS A 75 -6.43 -14.75 9.41
CA HIS A 75 -5.23 -13.94 9.24
C HIS A 75 -5.13 -12.89 10.36
N ARG A 76 -3.98 -12.26 10.51
CA ARG A 76 -3.83 -11.13 11.45
C ARG A 76 -4.74 -9.98 11.05
N SER A 77 -5.37 -9.36 12.04
CA SER A 77 -6.21 -8.19 11.80
C SER A 77 -5.41 -7.04 11.18
N PRO A 78 -5.97 -6.31 10.23
CA PRO A 78 -5.41 -5.04 9.79
C PRO A 78 -5.28 -4.06 10.96
N GLY A 79 -4.22 -3.27 10.96
CA GLY A 79 -3.97 -2.29 12.01
C GLY A 79 -2.48 -2.07 12.25
N ILE A 80 -2.17 -1.36 13.33
CA ILE A 80 -0.80 -1.07 13.77
C ILE A 80 -0.53 -1.87 15.04
N ILE A 81 0.55 -2.65 15.04
CA ILE A 81 1.00 -3.44 16.16
C ILE A 81 2.34 -2.89 16.63
N PHE A 82 2.45 -2.58 17.92
CA PHE A 82 3.69 -2.15 18.55
C PHE A 82 4.27 -3.31 19.36
N GLU A 83 5.55 -3.57 19.16
CA GLU A 83 6.27 -4.65 19.82
C GLU A 83 7.64 -4.15 20.31
N HIS A 84 8.26 -4.89 21.23
CA HIS A 84 9.67 -4.73 21.62
C HIS A 84 10.31 -6.12 21.78
N ASP A 85 11.63 -6.16 21.68
CA ASP A 85 12.41 -7.40 21.68
C ASP A 85 12.78 -7.91 23.08
N GLU A 86 12.26 -7.31 24.14
CA GLU A 86 12.59 -7.64 25.55
C GLU A 86 14.11 -7.56 25.84
N GLY A 87 14.89 -6.84 25.04
CA GLY A 87 16.35 -6.73 25.19
C GLY A 87 17.15 -7.96 24.75
N LYS A 88 16.51 -8.92 24.08
CA LYS A 88 17.16 -10.20 23.69
C LYS A 88 18.07 -10.08 22.49
N LYS A 89 17.83 -9.12 21.58
CA LYS A 89 18.57 -9.00 20.33
C LYS A 89 19.95 -8.36 20.42
N HIS A 90 20.26 -7.66 21.52
CA HIS A 90 21.51 -6.97 21.69
C HIS A 90 22.09 -7.19 23.09
N SER A 91 23.42 -7.36 23.18
CA SER A 91 24.16 -7.63 24.42
C SER A 91 24.04 -6.53 25.48
N SER A 92 23.69 -5.30 25.08
CA SER A 92 23.46 -4.17 26.01
C SER A 92 22.15 -4.24 26.79
N GLY A 93 21.27 -5.22 26.54
CA GLY A 93 19.95 -5.32 27.17
C GLY A 93 18.99 -4.18 26.79
N LYS A 94 19.33 -3.37 25.78
CA LYS A 94 18.49 -2.26 25.34
C LYS A 94 17.24 -2.76 24.65
N LEU A 95 16.07 -2.22 25.04
CA LEU A 95 14.80 -2.49 24.39
C LEU A 95 14.78 -1.87 23.00
N LEU A 96 14.60 -2.68 21.97
CA LEU A 96 14.43 -2.26 20.60
C LEU A 96 12.94 -2.30 20.25
N TYR A 97 12.37 -1.14 20.04
CA TYR A 97 10.97 -1.00 19.68
C TYR A 97 10.76 -1.17 18.18
N SER A 98 9.65 -1.77 17.84
CA SER A 98 9.19 -1.93 16.47
C SER A 98 7.70 -1.66 16.34
N ALA A 99 7.30 -1.21 15.16
CA ALA A 99 5.90 -1.03 14.79
C ALA A 99 5.65 -1.72 13.47
N ARG A 100 4.57 -2.48 13.40
CA ARG A 100 4.15 -3.17 12.17
C ARG A 100 2.81 -2.66 11.72
N ILE A 101 2.75 -2.19 10.49
CA ILE A 101 1.52 -1.75 9.84
C ILE A 101 1.04 -2.89 8.95
N ILE A 102 -0.13 -3.42 9.28
CA ILE A 102 -0.79 -4.49 8.51
C ILE A 102 -1.98 -3.85 7.78
N PRO A 103 -1.92 -3.74 6.44
CA PRO A 103 -3.03 -3.23 5.66
C PRO A 103 -4.13 -4.28 5.53
N HIS A 104 -5.35 -3.84 5.18
CA HIS A 104 -6.44 -4.76 4.84
C HIS A 104 -6.05 -5.63 3.63
N ARG A 105 -5.37 -5.05 2.64
CA ARG A 105 -4.86 -5.73 1.45
C ARG A 105 -3.59 -5.05 0.99
N GLY A 106 -2.51 -5.81 0.85
CA GLY A 106 -1.22 -5.32 0.36
C GLY A 106 -0.04 -5.73 1.23
N SER A 107 1.08 -5.10 0.99
CA SER A 107 2.35 -5.38 1.65
C SER A 107 2.41 -4.85 3.07
N TRP A 108 3.02 -5.58 3.97
CA TRP A 108 3.26 -5.14 5.33
C TRP A 108 4.42 -4.14 5.38
N LEU A 109 4.30 -3.16 6.25
CA LEU A 109 5.33 -2.16 6.51
C LEU A 109 5.77 -2.27 7.97
N ASP A 110 7.03 -2.60 8.16
CA ASP A 110 7.65 -2.72 9.48
C ASP A 110 8.58 -1.53 9.72
N PHE A 111 8.47 -0.88 10.87
CA PHE A 111 9.42 0.11 11.37
C PHE A 111 10.18 -0.50 12.56
N GLU A 112 11.49 -0.43 12.54
CA GLU A 112 12.36 -1.02 13.58
C GLU A 112 13.44 -0.03 14.00
N PHE A 113 13.62 0.15 15.31
CA PHE A 113 14.79 0.85 15.84
C PHE A 113 16.01 -0.07 15.91
N ASP A 114 17.15 0.46 15.53
CA ASP A 114 18.44 -0.18 15.75
C ASP A 114 19.02 0.20 17.12
N HIS A 115 20.05 -0.53 17.57
CA HIS A 115 20.77 -0.26 18.81
C HIS A 115 21.36 1.18 18.87
N LYS A 116 21.60 1.80 17.71
CA LYS A 116 22.07 3.19 17.55
C LYS A 116 20.93 4.23 17.57
N ASN A 117 19.69 3.84 17.88
CA ASN A 117 18.49 4.69 17.78
C ASN A 117 18.15 5.18 16.37
N ILE A 118 18.61 4.48 15.35
CA ILE A 118 18.25 4.79 13.97
C ILE A 118 16.99 4.03 13.62
N LEU A 119 15.99 4.72 13.07
CA LEU A 119 14.75 4.13 12.62
C LEU A 119 14.89 3.63 11.18
N PHE A 120 14.65 2.36 10.99
CA PHE A 120 14.59 1.70 9.70
C PHE A 120 13.16 1.29 9.37
N ALA A 121 12.89 1.22 8.09
CA ALA A 121 11.65 0.69 7.57
C ALA A 121 11.92 -0.47 6.62
N ARG A 122 10.98 -1.42 6.56
CA ARG A 122 11.06 -2.62 5.74
C ARG A 122 9.70 -2.90 5.13
N ILE A 123 9.66 -3.11 3.84
CA ILE A 123 8.45 -3.50 3.10
C ILE A 123 8.56 -4.98 2.78
N ASP A 124 7.51 -5.76 3.14
CA ASP A 124 7.45 -7.22 2.91
C ASP A 124 8.68 -7.99 3.35
N ARG A 125 9.27 -7.62 4.49
CA ARG A 125 10.49 -8.24 5.02
C ARG A 125 11.71 -8.19 4.06
N LYS A 126 11.67 -7.31 3.07
CA LYS A 126 12.81 -7.05 2.16
C LYS A 126 13.91 -6.25 2.87
N ARG A 127 14.84 -5.70 2.09
CA ARG A 127 15.98 -4.92 2.60
C ARG A 127 15.53 -3.74 3.46
N LYS A 128 16.23 -3.50 4.56
CA LYS A 128 16.03 -2.31 5.41
C LYS A 128 16.38 -1.04 4.65
N LEU A 129 15.52 -0.03 4.81
CA LEU A 129 15.73 1.33 4.34
C LEU A 129 15.65 2.27 5.54
N HIS A 130 16.33 3.40 5.49
CA HIS A 130 16.10 4.45 6.49
C HIS A 130 14.64 4.94 6.40
N ALA A 131 13.98 5.13 7.53
CA ALA A 131 12.58 5.57 7.56
C ALA A 131 12.37 6.91 6.82
N THR A 132 13.37 7.79 6.85
CA THR A 132 13.36 9.07 6.12
C THR A 132 13.20 8.91 4.61
N VAL A 133 13.65 7.79 4.02
CA VAL A 133 13.48 7.52 2.59
C VAL A 133 12.00 7.32 2.25
N ILE A 134 11.29 6.58 3.10
CA ILE A 134 9.85 6.36 2.92
C ILE A 134 9.07 7.65 3.14
N LEU A 135 9.41 8.42 4.18
CA LEU A 135 8.76 9.71 4.44
C LEU A 135 8.92 10.68 3.28
N LYS A 136 10.12 10.73 2.67
CA LYS A 136 10.36 11.54 1.46
C LYS A 136 9.59 11.00 0.24
N ALA A 137 9.49 9.70 0.08
CA ALA A 137 8.70 9.10 -0.99
C ALA A 137 7.19 9.41 -0.85
N LEU A 138 6.71 9.66 0.38
CA LEU A 138 5.36 10.14 0.66
C LEU A 138 5.19 11.65 0.45
N GLY A 139 6.24 12.36 0.01
CA GLY A 139 6.18 13.79 -0.30
C GLY A 139 6.60 14.73 0.84
N LEU A 140 7.05 14.21 1.99
CA LEU A 140 7.52 15.04 3.10
C LEU A 140 8.90 15.65 2.79
N LEU A 141 9.01 16.95 2.94
CA LEU A 141 10.29 17.66 2.83
C LEU A 141 11.13 17.47 4.10
N ASN A 142 12.44 17.73 4.01
CA ASN A 142 13.32 17.63 5.18
C ASN A 142 12.89 18.57 6.33
N THR A 143 12.38 19.74 5.98
CA THR A 143 11.84 20.73 6.94
C THR A 143 10.62 20.19 7.69
N ASP A 144 9.76 19.47 7.00
CA ASP A 144 8.53 18.90 7.58
C ASP A 144 8.86 17.74 8.51
N ILE A 145 9.79 16.87 8.09
CA ILE A 145 10.28 15.77 8.92
C ILE A 145 10.92 16.31 10.21
N LEU A 146 11.72 17.38 10.11
CA LEU A 146 12.32 17.97 11.28
C LEU A 146 11.29 18.58 12.22
N LYS A 147 10.30 19.30 11.70
CA LYS A 147 9.23 19.93 12.51
C LYS A 147 8.34 18.90 13.21
N GLU A 148 7.97 17.83 12.52
CA GLU A 148 7.05 16.83 13.04
C GLU A 148 7.69 15.86 14.06
N PHE A 149 8.95 15.46 13.83
CA PHE A 149 9.59 14.40 14.60
C PHE A 149 10.68 14.89 15.58
N TYR A 150 11.10 16.14 15.48
CA TYR A 150 12.19 16.67 16.31
C TYR A 150 11.83 18.02 16.93
N LYS A 151 12.39 18.28 18.11
CA LYS A 151 12.38 19.63 18.67
C LYS A 151 13.42 20.46 17.94
N VAL A 152 12.98 21.49 17.27
CA VAL A 152 13.83 22.39 16.48
C VAL A 152 14.11 23.64 17.30
N ASP A 153 15.39 23.94 17.54
CA ASP A 153 15.84 25.19 18.12
C ASP A 153 16.26 26.16 17.00
N GLU A 154 15.74 27.36 17.01
CA GLU A 154 16.19 28.42 16.11
C GLU A 154 17.51 29.02 16.62
N ILE A 155 18.53 28.96 15.77
CA ILE A 155 19.82 29.56 16.05
C ILE A 155 19.98 30.81 15.20
N ILE A 156 20.20 31.94 15.84
CA ILE A 156 20.44 33.23 15.17
C ILE A 156 21.94 33.48 15.15
N LEU A 157 22.47 33.80 13.96
CA LEU A 157 23.85 34.32 13.82
C LEU A 157 23.88 35.81 14.17
N ASP A 158 24.67 36.18 15.17
CA ASP A 158 24.95 37.57 15.48
C ASP A 158 25.86 38.20 14.38
N LYS A 159 25.82 39.50 14.25
CA LYS A 159 26.69 40.25 13.30
C LYS A 159 28.19 39.95 13.45
N LYS A 160 28.60 39.35 14.56
CA LYS A 160 29.97 38.89 14.84
C LYS A 160 30.20 37.41 14.53
N GLY A 161 29.25 36.70 13.92
CA GLY A 161 29.34 35.27 13.58
C GLY A 161 29.16 34.31 14.76
N ASN A 162 28.72 34.78 15.93
CA ASN A 162 28.43 33.92 17.08
C ASN A 162 27.02 33.36 17.02
N PHE A 163 26.86 32.11 17.41
CA PHE A 163 25.55 31.45 17.50
C PHE A 163 24.84 31.86 18.79
N LYS A 164 23.61 32.32 18.69
CA LYS A 164 22.71 32.54 19.83
C LYS A 164 21.43 31.72 19.63
N ARG A 165 21.01 31.03 20.69
CA ARG A 165 19.68 30.37 20.71
C ARG A 165 18.62 31.44 20.86
N LYS A 166 17.59 31.40 20.04
CA LYS A 166 16.40 32.23 20.20
C LYS A 166 15.62 31.72 21.42
N LEU A 167 15.58 32.50 22.48
CA LEU A 167 14.81 32.22 23.69
C LEU A 167 13.31 32.47 23.43
#